data_f9582fd2d8c24f040e332b336121fb84
#
_entry.id   f9582fd2d8c24f040e332b336121fb84
#
_cell.length_a   1.000
_cell.length_b   1.000
_cell.length_c   1.000
_cell.angle_alpha   90.00
_cell.angle_beta   90.00
_cell.angle_gamma   90.00
#
_symmetry.space_group_name_H-M   'P 1'
#
loop_
_entity.id
_entity.type
_entity.pdbx_description
1 polymer ?
#
loop_
_entity_poly.entity_id
_entity_poly.type
_entity_poly.pdbx_seq_one_letter_code
_entity_poly.pdbx_strand_id
1 'polypeptide(L)'
;MHFGCLLISEDNSEDTIYEKMEKYSECSEKYLKLEDYTDEVIEKYNAELNQIKKDNGEFGFEIKNFLKRYPGLSVYADKKFGYETHETENGEKYGYLNNPNSFYDWCVIGERWRLTLSNKNNEVITSFKFKDLNFEDTGFIKYFSKIWDKIFDKNYICKNREEEIDFENYREIIKSQQLTKEDFIDKYKNYNLSGIEWIVWPDGEEMFETSKKGPVIEKLKELQKEYPEHYITVLDCHI
;
A
#
# COMPACT_ATOMS: atom_id res chain seq x y z
N MET A 1 -6.09 -2.52 -4.59
CA MET A 1 -5.72 -1.23 -5.28
C MET A 1 -4.20 -1.10 -5.26
N HIS A 2 -3.57 -0.45 -6.29
CA HIS A 2 -2.10 -0.24 -6.28
C HIS A 2 -1.77 1.21 -5.99
N PHE A 3 -0.73 1.42 -5.17
CA PHE A 3 -0.19 2.73 -4.85
C PHE A 3 1.33 2.66 -4.66
N GLY A 4 2.00 3.81 -4.77
CA GLY A 4 3.44 3.91 -4.56
C GLY A 4 3.77 4.18 -3.09
N CYS A 5 4.83 3.51 -2.61
CA CYS A 5 5.45 3.80 -1.31
C CYS A 5 6.93 4.12 -1.50
N LEU A 6 7.44 5.10 -0.76
CA LEU A 6 8.86 5.39 -0.67
C LEU A 6 9.40 4.90 0.66
N LEU A 7 10.38 4.01 0.61
CA LEU A 7 11.09 3.52 1.78
C LEU A 7 12.47 4.16 1.87
N ILE A 8 12.84 4.66 3.05
CA ILE A 8 14.19 5.10 3.39
C ILE A 8 14.80 4.08 4.34
N SER A 9 15.92 3.47 3.96
CA SER A 9 16.56 2.36 4.68
C SER A 9 18.08 2.48 4.68
N GLU A 10 18.73 1.78 5.60
CA GLU A 10 20.18 1.79 5.78
C GLU A 10 20.92 1.21 4.56
N ASP A 11 20.34 0.20 3.94
CA ASP A 11 20.81 -0.38 2.69
C ASP A 11 19.64 -0.68 1.75
N ASN A 12 19.93 -1.15 0.54
CA ASN A 12 18.94 -1.44 -0.50
C ASN A 12 18.85 -2.95 -0.83
N SER A 13 19.27 -3.82 0.09
CA SER A 13 19.05 -5.25 -0.06
C SER A 13 17.55 -5.58 0.03
N GLU A 14 17.11 -6.57 -0.72
CA GLU A 14 15.72 -7.01 -0.67
C GLU A 14 15.32 -7.43 0.77
N ASP A 15 16.23 -8.12 1.48
CA ASP A 15 15.99 -8.56 2.85
C ASP A 15 15.69 -7.38 3.78
N THR A 16 16.53 -6.33 3.76
CA THR A 16 16.30 -5.12 4.57
C THR A 16 15.01 -4.41 4.20
N ILE A 17 14.73 -4.29 2.90
CA ILE A 17 13.50 -3.65 2.40
C ILE A 17 12.28 -4.37 2.92
N TYR A 18 12.20 -5.69 2.74
CA TYR A 18 11.02 -6.46 3.17
C TYR A 18 10.92 -6.56 4.70
N GLU A 19 12.03 -6.65 5.44
CA GLU A 19 12.02 -6.62 6.90
C GLU A 19 11.45 -5.31 7.46
N LYS A 20 11.85 -4.17 6.88
CA LYS A 20 11.32 -2.85 7.25
C LYS A 20 9.82 -2.72 6.93
N MET A 21 9.41 -3.25 5.79
CA MET A 21 8.01 -3.19 5.37
C MET A 21 7.10 -4.17 6.13
N GLU A 22 7.65 -5.27 6.69
CA GLU A 22 6.86 -6.29 7.40
C GLU A 22 5.94 -5.72 8.47
N LYS A 23 6.39 -4.68 9.19
CA LYS A 23 5.59 -3.98 10.21
C LYS A 23 4.25 -3.46 9.69
N TYR A 24 4.17 -3.17 8.40
CA TYR A 24 3.03 -2.52 7.75
C TYR A 24 2.20 -3.48 6.89
N SER A 25 2.56 -4.75 6.85
CA SER A 25 1.83 -5.78 6.11
C SER A 25 0.62 -6.28 6.89
N GLU A 26 -0.54 -6.37 6.24
CA GLU A 26 -1.73 -7.00 6.80
C GLU A 26 -1.50 -8.48 7.13
N CYS A 27 -0.62 -9.14 6.36
CA CYS A 27 -0.34 -10.57 6.46
C CYS A 27 0.74 -10.91 7.51
N SER A 28 1.35 -9.93 8.19
CA SER A 28 2.41 -10.20 9.15
C SER A 28 1.88 -10.66 10.50
N GLU A 29 1.99 -11.96 10.77
CA GLU A 29 1.59 -12.57 12.04
C GLU A 29 2.29 -11.94 13.27
N LYS A 30 3.51 -11.43 13.10
CA LYS A 30 4.32 -10.80 14.16
C LYS A 30 3.68 -9.55 14.76
N TYR A 31 2.89 -8.83 13.98
CA TYR A 31 2.30 -7.55 14.38
C TYR A 31 0.80 -7.62 14.59
N LEU A 32 0.19 -8.81 14.46
CA LEU A 32 -1.23 -8.99 14.69
C LEU A 32 -1.60 -8.70 16.14
N LYS A 33 -2.70 -7.99 16.32
CA LYS A 33 -3.36 -7.74 17.60
C LYS A 33 -4.81 -8.12 17.50
N LEU A 34 -5.34 -8.70 18.58
CA LEU A 34 -6.76 -8.97 18.66
C LEU A 34 -7.53 -7.66 18.80
N GLU A 35 -8.40 -7.40 17.85
CA GLU A 35 -9.42 -6.37 17.93
C GLU A 35 -10.64 -7.00 18.62
N ASP A 36 -10.78 -6.70 19.92
CA ASP A 36 -11.69 -7.39 20.86
C ASP A 36 -13.07 -6.71 20.89
N TYR A 37 -14.08 -7.43 20.47
CA TYR A 37 -15.49 -7.02 20.48
C TYR A 37 -16.33 -7.83 21.46
N THR A 38 -15.72 -8.49 22.44
CA THR A 38 -16.39 -9.40 23.38
C THR A 38 -17.54 -8.73 24.13
N ASP A 39 -17.34 -7.52 24.64
CA ASP A 39 -18.38 -6.80 25.37
C ASP A 39 -19.58 -6.45 24.48
N GLU A 40 -19.33 -6.05 23.24
CA GLU A 40 -20.37 -5.78 22.24
C GLU A 40 -21.18 -7.04 21.92
N VAL A 41 -20.51 -8.17 21.74
CA VAL A 41 -21.15 -9.47 21.48
C VAL A 41 -22.05 -9.86 22.63
N ILE A 42 -21.56 -9.76 23.88
CA ILE A 42 -22.31 -10.09 25.11
C ILE A 42 -23.55 -9.18 25.24
N GLU A 43 -23.36 -7.88 25.05
CA GLU A 43 -24.47 -6.91 25.14
C GLU A 43 -25.56 -7.22 24.12
N LYS A 44 -25.20 -7.39 22.86
CA LYS A 44 -26.16 -7.67 21.79
C LYS A 44 -26.85 -9.00 21.93
N TYR A 45 -26.12 -10.07 22.34
CA TYR A 45 -26.73 -11.37 22.61
C TYR A 45 -27.79 -11.27 23.71
N ASN A 46 -27.45 -10.63 24.84
CA ASN A 46 -28.35 -10.47 25.96
C ASN A 46 -29.55 -9.57 25.63
N ALA A 47 -29.36 -8.51 24.88
CA ALA A 47 -30.41 -7.61 24.44
C ALA A 47 -31.42 -8.35 23.55
N GLU A 48 -30.97 -9.12 22.56
CA GLU A 48 -31.82 -9.89 21.66
C GLU A 48 -32.57 -10.98 22.41
N LEU A 49 -31.91 -11.71 23.31
CA LEU A 49 -32.53 -12.73 24.14
C LEU A 49 -33.59 -12.15 25.08
N ASN A 50 -33.31 -11.00 25.72
CA ASN A 50 -34.24 -10.33 26.63
C ASN A 50 -35.47 -9.77 25.91
N GLN A 51 -35.26 -9.25 24.67
CA GLN A 51 -36.39 -8.80 23.85
C GLN A 51 -37.31 -9.97 23.49
N ILE A 52 -36.76 -11.12 23.09
CA ILE A 52 -37.56 -12.34 22.81
C ILE A 52 -38.32 -12.79 24.02
N LYS A 53 -37.71 -12.78 25.22
CA LYS A 53 -38.37 -13.13 26.50
C LYS A 53 -39.53 -12.19 26.81
N LYS A 54 -39.31 -10.90 26.61
CA LYS A 54 -40.35 -9.88 26.86
C LYS A 54 -41.56 -10.06 25.95
N ASP A 55 -41.32 -10.39 24.67
CA ASP A 55 -42.40 -10.49 23.69
C ASP A 55 -43.13 -11.83 23.72
N ASN A 56 -42.48 -12.92 24.12
CA ASN A 56 -43.00 -14.30 23.98
C ASN A 56 -43.04 -15.07 25.32
N GLY A 57 -42.63 -14.46 26.44
CA GLY A 57 -42.50 -15.12 27.75
C GLY A 57 -41.21 -16.00 27.84
N GLU A 58 -40.83 -16.34 29.08
CA GLU A 58 -39.53 -16.99 29.35
C GLU A 58 -39.33 -18.40 28.76
N PHE A 59 -40.41 -19.09 28.39
CA PHE A 59 -40.35 -20.48 27.89
C PHE A 59 -40.98 -20.63 26.50
N GLY A 60 -41.11 -19.53 25.77
CA GLY A 60 -41.72 -19.53 24.45
C GLY A 60 -40.92 -20.31 23.38
N PHE A 61 -41.65 -20.67 22.31
CA PHE A 61 -41.06 -21.36 21.16
C PHE A 61 -39.88 -20.57 20.55
N GLU A 62 -40.01 -19.25 20.52
CA GLU A 62 -38.97 -18.34 19.94
C GLU A 62 -37.66 -18.37 20.73
N ILE A 63 -37.71 -18.50 22.07
CA ILE A 63 -36.49 -18.66 22.88
C ILE A 63 -35.77 -19.97 22.54
N LYS A 64 -36.52 -21.05 22.40
CA LYS A 64 -35.95 -22.36 22.03
C LYS A 64 -35.29 -22.29 20.65
N ASN A 65 -35.93 -21.60 19.71
CA ASN A 65 -35.37 -21.39 18.37
C ASN A 65 -34.13 -20.51 18.43
N PHE A 66 -34.11 -19.44 19.20
CA PHE A 66 -32.93 -18.60 19.38
C PHE A 66 -31.76 -19.38 19.95
N LEU A 67 -31.99 -20.10 21.08
CA LEU A 67 -30.92 -20.91 21.71
C LEU A 67 -30.44 -22.08 20.83
N LYS A 68 -31.35 -22.64 20.03
CA LYS A 68 -30.96 -23.67 19.02
C LYS A 68 -30.08 -23.07 17.92
N ARG A 69 -30.36 -21.84 17.48
CA ARG A 69 -29.60 -21.14 16.45
C ARG A 69 -28.27 -20.62 16.96
N TYR A 70 -28.26 -20.15 18.21
CA TYR A 70 -27.13 -19.56 18.90
C TYR A 70 -26.92 -20.24 20.26
N PRO A 71 -26.33 -21.44 20.29
CA PRO A 71 -26.16 -22.21 21.54
C PRO A 71 -25.15 -21.61 22.52
N GLY A 72 -24.41 -20.59 22.08
CA GLY A 72 -23.42 -19.86 22.88
C GLY A 72 -22.96 -18.59 22.18
N LEU A 73 -22.17 -17.79 22.90
CA LEU A 73 -21.66 -16.50 22.42
C LEU A 73 -20.76 -16.67 21.20
N SER A 74 -19.95 -17.71 21.15
CA SER A 74 -19.02 -17.97 20.04
C SER A 74 -19.78 -18.16 18.70
N VAL A 75 -20.86 -18.98 18.73
CA VAL A 75 -21.72 -19.18 17.54
C VAL A 75 -22.49 -17.91 17.17
N TYR A 76 -22.87 -17.12 18.17
CA TYR A 76 -23.53 -15.85 17.93
C TYR A 76 -22.58 -14.83 17.32
N ALA A 77 -21.34 -14.72 17.83
CA ALA A 77 -20.29 -13.85 17.34
C ALA A 77 -19.97 -14.15 15.87
N ASP A 78 -19.71 -15.41 15.54
CA ASP A 78 -19.43 -15.86 14.18
C ASP A 78 -20.60 -15.56 13.23
N LYS A 79 -21.82 -16.03 13.54
CA LYS A 79 -22.96 -15.92 12.62
C LYS A 79 -23.51 -14.51 12.45
N LYS A 80 -23.40 -13.65 13.45
CA LYS A 80 -23.94 -12.28 13.40
C LYS A 80 -22.93 -11.27 12.88
N PHE A 81 -21.65 -11.46 13.20
CA PHE A 81 -20.61 -10.45 12.97
C PHE A 81 -19.42 -10.98 12.18
N GLY A 82 -19.29 -12.31 12.03
CA GLY A 82 -18.10 -12.91 11.41
C GLY A 82 -16.89 -12.89 12.32
N TYR A 83 -17.05 -12.68 13.62
CA TYR A 83 -15.94 -12.65 14.57
C TYR A 83 -15.46 -14.06 14.89
N GLU A 84 -14.15 -14.22 14.97
CA GLU A 84 -13.50 -15.44 15.42
C GLU A 84 -13.49 -15.53 16.95
N THR A 85 -13.39 -16.77 17.46
CA THR A 85 -13.21 -17.01 18.89
C THR A 85 -11.74 -17.25 19.19
N HIS A 86 -11.17 -16.46 20.10
CA HIS A 86 -9.78 -16.53 20.53
C HIS A 86 -9.69 -16.94 22.00
N GLU A 87 -8.98 -18.02 22.28
CA GLU A 87 -8.66 -18.46 23.64
C GLU A 87 -7.59 -17.56 24.24
N THR A 88 -7.87 -16.95 25.37
CA THR A 88 -6.92 -16.10 26.11
C THR A 88 -6.83 -16.53 27.57
N GLU A 89 -5.82 -16.07 28.30
CA GLU A 89 -5.66 -16.33 29.75
C GLU A 89 -6.88 -15.84 30.56
N ASN A 90 -7.62 -14.87 30.05
CA ASN A 90 -8.80 -14.27 30.67
C ASN A 90 -10.13 -14.85 30.14
N GLY A 91 -10.08 -15.96 29.39
CA GLY A 91 -11.22 -16.62 28.78
C GLY A 91 -11.34 -16.35 27.29
N GLU A 92 -12.49 -16.79 26.72
CA GLU A 92 -12.77 -16.59 25.29
C GLU A 92 -13.00 -15.10 24.97
N LYS A 93 -12.40 -14.67 23.87
CA LYS A 93 -12.59 -13.35 23.27
C LYS A 93 -13.14 -13.49 21.86
N TYR A 94 -13.95 -12.54 21.43
CA TYR A 94 -14.58 -12.51 20.10
C TYR A 94 -14.12 -11.30 19.31
N GLY A 95 -13.56 -11.53 18.12
CA GLY A 95 -13.02 -10.46 17.31
C GLY A 95 -12.25 -11.00 16.10
N TYR A 96 -11.33 -10.23 15.61
CA TYR A 96 -10.40 -10.66 14.55
C TYR A 96 -8.99 -10.15 14.82
N LEU A 97 -8.02 -10.89 14.29
CA LEU A 97 -6.62 -10.46 14.36
C LEU A 97 -6.38 -9.43 13.27
N ASN A 98 -5.83 -8.30 13.65
CA ASN A 98 -5.51 -7.21 12.75
C ASN A 98 -4.14 -6.62 13.09
N ASN A 99 -3.38 -6.23 12.08
CA ASN A 99 -2.19 -5.41 12.28
C ASN A 99 -2.60 -3.94 12.26
N PRO A 100 -2.60 -3.22 13.39
CA PRO A 100 -3.06 -1.82 13.44
C PRO A 100 -2.15 -0.84 12.69
N ASN A 101 -0.98 -1.29 12.24
CA ASN A 101 -0.05 -0.49 11.45
C ASN A 101 -0.15 -0.81 9.96
N SER A 102 -0.97 -1.79 9.57
CA SER A 102 -1.02 -2.24 8.18
C SER A 102 -1.59 -1.19 7.24
N PHE A 103 -1.00 -1.10 6.06
CA PHE A 103 -1.52 -0.32 4.95
C PHE A 103 -1.35 -1.02 3.59
N TYR A 104 -0.84 -2.27 3.58
CA TYR A 104 -0.72 -3.08 2.36
C TYR A 104 -0.80 -4.57 2.67
N ASP A 105 -1.22 -5.38 1.71
CA ASP A 105 -1.22 -6.84 1.76
C ASP A 105 0.07 -7.43 1.15
N TRP A 106 0.57 -6.88 0.04
CA TRP A 106 1.85 -7.23 -0.57
C TRP A 106 2.50 -6.03 -1.24
N CYS A 107 3.82 -6.07 -1.41
CA CYS A 107 4.58 -5.06 -2.14
C CYS A 107 5.73 -5.68 -2.94
N VAL A 108 6.16 -4.96 -3.98
CA VAL A 108 7.33 -5.29 -4.80
C VAL A 108 8.15 -4.04 -5.11
N ILE A 109 9.46 -4.23 -5.34
CA ILE A 109 10.36 -3.12 -5.63
C ILE A 109 10.10 -2.61 -7.05
N GLY A 110 9.78 -1.34 -7.17
CA GLY A 110 9.63 -0.60 -8.42
C GLY A 110 8.33 -0.85 -9.17
N GLU A 111 8.27 -1.91 -9.95
CA GLU A 111 7.17 -2.26 -10.87
C GLU A 111 6.48 -1.05 -11.53
N ARG A 112 5.21 -0.78 -11.22
CA ARG A 112 4.43 0.33 -11.80
C ARG A 112 5.02 1.69 -11.49
N TRP A 113 5.71 1.80 -10.35
CA TRP A 113 6.31 3.04 -9.85
C TRP A 113 7.80 3.17 -10.17
N ARG A 114 8.37 2.25 -10.99
CA ARG A 114 9.80 2.27 -11.36
C ARG A 114 10.30 3.57 -11.98
N LEU A 115 9.39 4.41 -12.51
CA LEU A 115 9.70 5.70 -13.10
C LEU A 115 9.45 6.89 -12.16
N THR A 116 9.39 6.65 -10.84
CA THR A 116 9.04 7.68 -9.86
C THR A 116 10.24 8.52 -9.41
N LEU A 117 11.43 7.90 -9.34
CA LEU A 117 12.62 8.55 -8.79
C LEU A 117 13.69 8.81 -9.87
N SER A 118 14.37 9.94 -9.77
CA SER A 118 15.59 10.20 -10.53
C SER A 118 16.72 10.69 -9.63
N ASN A 119 17.96 10.28 -9.94
CA ASN A 119 19.12 10.72 -9.21
C ASN A 119 19.79 11.95 -9.86
N LYS A 120 20.80 12.53 -9.19
CA LYS A 120 21.57 13.68 -9.68
C LYS A 120 22.31 13.43 -11.00
N ASN A 121 22.53 12.18 -11.37
CA ASN A 121 23.10 11.80 -12.69
C ASN A 121 22.03 11.76 -13.79
N ASN A 122 20.78 12.13 -13.47
CA ASN A 122 19.63 12.04 -14.36
C ASN A 122 19.31 10.60 -14.81
N GLU A 123 19.53 9.63 -13.92
CA GLU A 123 19.12 8.25 -14.12
C GLU A 123 17.79 8.02 -13.40
N VAL A 124 16.84 7.39 -14.06
CA VAL A 124 15.56 6.98 -13.50
C VAL A 124 15.71 5.54 -13.04
N ILE A 125 15.76 5.33 -11.74
CA ILE A 125 16.03 4.03 -11.10
C ILE A 125 15.22 3.89 -9.81
N THR A 126 15.00 2.66 -9.39
CA THR A 126 14.10 2.32 -8.28
C THR A 126 14.71 2.50 -6.90
N SER A 127 16.05 2.44 -6.78
CA SER A 127 16.74 2.58 -5.50
C SER A 127 18.13 3.17 -5.67
N PHE A 128 18.49 4.12 -4.81
CA PHE A 128 19.84 4.76 -4.78
C PHE A 128 20.04 5.53 -3.47
N LYS A 129 21.27 6.04 -3.25
CA LYS A 129 21.56 6.86 -2.06
C LYS A 129 20.68 8.11 -2.01
N PHE A 130 20.04 8.35 -0.86
CA PHE A 130 19.05 9.40 -0.71
C PHE A 130 19.63 10.81 -0.96
N LYS A 131 20.89 11.05 -0.61
CA LYS A 131 21.60 12.31 -0.93
C LYS A 131 21.64 12.62 -2.43
N ASP A 132 21.48 11.59 -3.28
CA ASP A 132 21.54 11.73 -4.74
C ASP A 132 20.16 11.93 -5.36
N LEU A 133 19.07 11.98 -4.57
CA LEU A 133 17.73 12.26 -5.08
C LEU A 133 17.70 13.64 -5.77
N ASN A 134 17.21 13.64 -7.00
CA ASN A 134 17.00 14.83 -7.81
C ASN A 134 15.53 15.26 -7.70
N PHE A 135 15.29 16.46 -7.21
CA PHE A 135 13.95 17.03 -7.10
C PHE A 135 13.50 17.80 -8.36
N GLU A 136 14.39 17.91 -9.35
CA GLU A 136 14.10 18.55 -10.62
C GLU A 136 13.62 17.51 -11.65
N ASP A 137 12.84 17.96 -12.62
CA ASP A 137 12.32 17.09 -13.68
C ASP A 137 13.37 16.74 -14.77
N THR A 138 14.63 17.19 -14.61
CA THR A 138 15.71 17.01 -15.61
C THR A 138 16.01 15.56 -15.94
N GLY A 139 15.96 14.66 -14.95
CA GLY A 139 16.16 13.23 -15.13
C GLY A 139 15.05 12.61 -16.01
N PHE A 140 13.81 12.97 -15.74
CA PHE A 140 12.65 12.49 -16.49
C PHE A 140 12.61 13.04 -17.92
N ILE A 141 12.91 14.32 -18.09
CA ILE A 141 13.03 14.95 -19.42
C ILE A 141 14.04 14.18 -20.28
N LYS A 142 15.22 13.90 -19.73
CA LYS A 142 16.27 13.16 -20.41
C LYS A 142 15.87 11.71 -20.70
N TYR A 143 15.21 11.05 -19.74
CA TYR A 143 14.73 9.68 -19.88
C TYR A 143 13.67 9.58 -20.99
N PHE A 144 12.61 10.37 -20.94
CA PHE A 144 11.53 10.32 -21.93
C PHE A 144 11.95 10.84 -23.31
N SER A 145 12.92 11.77 -23.37
CA SER A 145 13.54 12.13 -24.65
C SER A 145 14.24 10.94 -25.33
N LYS A 146 14.99 10.14 -24.54
CA LYS A 146 15.63 8.91 -25.05
C LYS A 146 14.60 7.84 -25.45
N ILE A 147 13.51 7.70 -24.68
CA ILE A 147 12.41 6.79 -25.04
C ILE A 147 11.81 7.18 -26.37
N TRP A 148 11.48 8.47 -26.55
CA TRP A 148 10.97 8.97 -27.84
C TRP A 148 11.90 8.63 -29.01
N ASP A 149 13.20 8.92 -28.87
CA ASP A 149 14.18 8.65 -29.91
C ASP A 149 14.24 7.16 -30.27
N LYS A 150 14.21 6.27 -29.28
CA LYS A 150 14.17 4.81 -29.49
C LYS A 150 12.88 4.32 -30.16
N ILE A 151 11.71 4.89 -29.78
CA ILE A 151 10.41 4.51 -30.35
C ILE A 151 10.38 4.74 -31.86
N PHE A 152 11.05 5.81 -32.33
CA PHE A 152 11.07 6.22 -33.74
C PHE A 152 12.33 5.78 -34.50
N ASP A 153 13.31 5.18 -33.81
CA ASP A 153 14.47 4.57 -34.47
C ASP A 153 14.10 3.19 -35.05
N LYS A 154 14.07 3.10 -36.36
CA LYS A 154 13.74 1.86 -37.08
C LYS A 154 14.76 0.73 -36.86
N ASN A 155 15.97 1.04 -36.39
CA ASN A 155 17.05 0.09 -36.14
C ASN A 155 17.10 -0.32 -34.67
N TYR A 156 16.33 0.28 -33.78
CA TYR A 156 16.32 -0.05 -32.36
C TYR A 156 15.63 -1.40 -32.13
N ILE A 157 16.33 -2.30 -31.46
CA ILE A 157 15.83 -3.62 -31.05
C ILE A 157 15.54 -3.55 -29.55
N CYS A 158 14.29 -3.84 -29.15
CA CYS A 158 13.91 -3.87 -27.75
C CYS A 158 14.70 -4.95 -26.99
N LYS A 159 15.10 -4.65 -25.77
CA LYS A 159 15.93 -5.52 -24.94
C LYS A 159 15.19 -6.78 -24.48
N ASN A 160 13.90 -6.65 -24.24
CA ASN A 160 13.02 -7.71 -23.77
C ASN A 160 11.56 -7.44 -24.18
N ARG A 161 10.68 -8.39 -23.86
CA ARG A 161 9.25 -8.30 -24.18
C ARG A 161 8.53 -7.15 -23.46
N GLU A 162 8.96 -6.81 -22.25
CA GLU A 162 8.40 -5.72 -21.47
C GLU A 162 8.65 -4.36 -22.14
N GLU A 163 9.92 -4.09 -22.54
CA GLU A 163 10.25 -2.87 -23.28
C GLU A 163 9.47 -2.75 -24.61
N GLU A 164 9.22 -3.89 -25.26
CA GLU A 164 8.44 -3.95 -26.50
C GLU A 164 6.99 -3.52 -26.25
N ILE A 165 6.35 -4.04 -25.19
CA ILE A 165 4.98 -3.70 -24.79
C ILE A 165 4.88 -2.22 -24.39
N ASP A 166 5.84 -1.71 -23.61
CA ASP A 166 5.87 -0.30 -23.24
C ASP A 166 5.95 0.61 -24.48
N PHE A 167 6.80 0.24 -25.46
CA PHE A 167 6.94 1.04 -26.68
C PHE A 167 5.71 0.96 -27.58
N GLU A 168 5.02 -0.17 -27.63
CA GLU A 168 3.73 -0.29 -28.33
C GLU A 168 2.69 0.65 -27.70
N ASN A 169 2.56 0.63 -26.39
CA ASN A 169 1.67 1.50 -25.63
C ASN A 169 1.98 3.00 -25.87
N TYR A 170 3.25 3.38 -25.81
CA TYR A 170 3.66 4.75 -26.10
C TYR A 170 3.32 5.16 -27.54
N ARG A 171 3.58 4.30 -28.55
CA ARG A 171 3.21 4.57 -29.95
C ARG A 171 1.73 4.80 -30.11
N GLU A 172 0.89 4.00 -29.46
CA GLU A 172 -0.57 4.17 -29.52
C GLU A 172 -1.01 5.49 -28.91
N ILE A 173 -0.46 5.87 -27.74
CA ILE A 173 -0.76 7.13 -27.07
C ILE A 173 -0.31 8.32 -27.95
N ILE A 174 0.91 8.29 -28.46
CA ILE A 174 1.45 9.33 -29.33
C ILE A 174 0.55 9.51 -30.58
N LYS A 175 0.16 8.40 -31.20
CA LYS A 175 -0.67 8.41 -32.40
C LYS A 175 -2.10 8.88 -32.10
N SER A 176 -2.73 8.36 -31.06
CA SER A 176 -4.13 8.71 -30.73
C SER A 176 -4.30 10.15 -30.29
N GLN A 177 -3.30 10.72 -29.62
CA GLN A 177 -3.31 12.10 -29.13
C GLN A 177 -2.52 13.08 -30.01
N GLN A 178 -1.93 12.62 -31.12
CA GLN A 178 -1.12 13.40 -32.04
C GLN A 178 0.00 14.21 -31.35
N LEU A 179 0.68 13.59 -30.37
CA LEU A 179 1.68 14.26 -29.55
C LEU A 179 2.96 14.56 -30.34
N THR A 180 3.50 15.76 -30.16
CA THR A 180 4.90 16.08 -30.52
C THR A 180 5.85 15.47 -29.45
N LYS A 181 7.18 15.54 -29.71
CA LYS A 181 8.18 15.10 -28.73
C LYS A 181 8.08 15.89 -27.42
N GLU A 182 7.88 17.19 -27.54
CA GLU A 182 7.72 18.10 -26.41
C GLU A 182 6.46 17.75 -25.60
N ASP A 183 5.31 17.54 -26.26
CA ASP A 183 4.06 17.16 -25.61
C ASP A 183 4.18 15.82 -24.89
N PHE A 184 4.87 14.84 -25.50
CA PHE A 184 5.12 13.55 -24.89
C PHE A 184 5.98 13.68 -23.63
N ILE A 185 7.08 14.42 -23.68
CA ILE A 185 7.94 14.68 -22.53
C ILE A 185 7.15 15.42 -21.44
N ASP A 186 6.41 16.45 -21.79
CA ASP A 186 5.60 17.25 -20.85
C ASP A 186 4.52 16.42 -20.16
N LYS A 187 3.93 15.48 -20.88
CA LYS A 187 2.93 14.55 -20.34
C LYS A 187 3.52 13.66 -19.23
N TYR A 188 4.74 13.17 -19.41
CA TYR A 188 5.36 12.18 -18.53
C TYR A 188 6.34 12.75 -17.50
N LYS A 189 6.91 13.95 -17.71
CA LYS A 189 7.86 14.56 -16.76
C LYS A 189 7.27 14.81 -15.37
N ASN A 190 5.96 15.01 -15.27
CA ASN A 190 5.24 15.26 -14.03
C ASN A 190 4.73 13.97 -13.35
N TYR A 191 5.07 12.80 -13.88
CA TYR A 191 4.58 11.51 -13.37
C TYR A 191 5.28 11.07 -12.08
N ASN A 192 6.33 11.80 -11.68
CA ASN A 192 7.31 11.40 -10.68
C ASN A 192 6.70 11.37 -9.30
N LEU A 193 5.90 11.71 -8.63
CA LEU A 193 5.41 11.54 -7.24
C LEU A 193 3.88 11.46 -7.13
N SER A 194 3.16 11.53 -8.26
CA SER A 194 1.72 11.31 -8.26
C SER A 194 1.43 9.83 -8.01
N GLY A 195 0.67 9.53 -6.97
CA GLY A 195 0.35 8.16 -6.57
C GLY A 195 1.32 7.56 -5.54
N ILE A 196 2.27 8.33 -5.04
CA ILE A 196 2.96 8.02 -3.79
C ILE A 196 2.01 8.39 -2.66
N GLU A 197 1.61 7.39 -1.89
CA GLU A 197 0.69 7.56 -0.77
C GLU A 197 1.40 7.50 0.59
N TRP A 198 2.53 6.78 0.65
CA TRP A 198 3.28 6.57 1.89
C TRP A 198 4.75 6.87 1.74
N ILE A 199 5.35 7.43 2.79
CA ILE A 199 6.79 7.51 2.99
C ILE A 199 7.10 6.83 4.33
N VAL A 200 7.98 5.83 4.29
CA VAL A 200 8.46 5.09 5.46
C VAL A 200 9.94 5.40 5.65
N TRP A 201 10.35 5.79 6.86
CA TRP A 201 11.74 6.09 7.16
C TRP A 201 12.28 5.33 8.36
N PRO A 202 13.62 5.33 8.61
CA PRO A 202 14.30 4.35 9.46
C PRO A 202 13.80 4.22 10.90
N ASP A 203 13.29 5.28 11.51
CA ASP A 203 12.71 5.28 12.85
C ASP A 203 11.31 4.66 12.93
N GLY A 204 10.76 4.24 11.79
CA GLY A 204 9.47 3.59 11.69
C GLY A 204 8.29 4.54 11.66
N GLU A 205 8.53 5.83 11.46
CA GLU A 205 7.46 6.76 11.15
C GLU A 205 7.04 6.64 9.69
N GLU A 206 5.83 7.08 9.39
CA GLU A 206 5.22 7.02 8.08
C GLU A 206 4.40 8.28 7.81
N MET A 207 4.31 8.67 6.56
CA MET A 207 3.48 9.79 6.14
C MET A 207 2.52 9.33 5.05
N PHE A 208 1.23 9.46 5.32
CA PHE A 208 0.18 9.26 4.32
C PHE A 208 0.09 10.48 3.41
N GLU A 209 0.20 10.26 2.11
CA GLU A 209 0.12 11.34 1.12
C GLU A 209 -1.27 11.47 0.52
N THR A 210 -1.82 12.65 0.65
CA THR A 210 -3.11 12.99 0.05
C THR A 210 -2.91 13.80 -1.22
N SER A 211 -2.75 13.23 -2.36
CA SER A 211 -2.93 13.88 -3.67
C SER A 211 -2.14 15.18 -4.00
N LYS A 212 -1.32 15.74 -3.11
CA LYS A 212 -0.57 16.98 -3.34
C LYS A 212 0.93 16.73 -3.40
N LYS A 213 1.53 16.90 -4.58
CA LYS A 213 2.96 16.75 -4.84
C LYS A 213 3.86 17.63 -3.96
N GLY A 214 3.44 18.85 -3.65
CA GLY A 214 4.25 19.82 -2.89
C GLY A 214 4.66 19.35 -1.50
N PRO A 215 3.76 18.91 -0.63
CA PRO A 215 4.09 18.42 0.71
C PRO A 215 5.05 17.23 0.71
N VAL A 216 4.92 16.31 -0.25
CA VAL A 216 5.83 15.16 -0.40
C VAL A 216 7.26 15.63 -0.68
N ILE A 217 7.44 16.56 -1.60
CA ILE A 217 8.77 17.11 -1.93
C ILE A 217 9.41 17.82 -0.73
N GLU A 218 8.64 18.62 0.00
CA GLU A 218 9.13 19.31 1.18
C GLU A 218 9.59 18.31 2.25
N LYS A 219 8.75 17.31 2.55
CA LYS A 219 9.10 16.25 3.51
C LYS A 219 10.32 15.44 3.07
N LEU A 220 10.40 15.07 1.79
CA LEU A 220 11.59 14.38 1.26
C LEU A 220 12.86 15.22 1.37
N LYS A 221 12.79 16.55 1.18
CA LYS A 221 13.94 17.45 1.37
C LYS A 221 14.39 17.53 2.83
N GLU A 222 13.46 17.47 3.77
CA GLU A 222 13.76 17.39 5.20
C GLU A 222 14.46 16.08 5.54
N LEU A 223 13.84 14.95 5.17
CA LEU A 223 14.37 13.61 5.41
C LEU A 223 15.72 13.38 4.71
N GLN A 224 15.95 13.95 3.53
CA GLN A 224 17.25 13.86 2.84
C GLN A 224 18.37 14.50 3.64
N LYS A 225 18.10 15.57 4.39
CA LYS A 225 19.09 16.21 5.26
C LYS A 225 19.41 15.36 6.50
N GLU A 226 18.41 14.65 7.00
CA GLU A 226 18.50 13.80 8.18
C GLU A 226 19.14 12.44 7.87
N TYR A 227 18.77 11.83 6.74
CA TYR A 227 19.20 10.50 6.32
C TYR A 227 19.98 10.47 4.99
N PRO A 228 20.99 11.33 4.76
CA PRO A 228 21.62 11.48 3.43
C PRO A 228 22.32 10.21 2.93
N GLU A 229 22.85 9.40 3.85
CA GLU A 229 23.59 8.18 3.52
C GLU A 229 22.72 6.92 3.42
N HIS A 230 21.43 7.04 3.75
CA HIS A 230 20.45 5.99 3.55
C HIS A 230 20.13 5.81 2.06
N TYR A 231 19.40 4.76 1.73
CA TYR A 231 18.84 4.54 0.41
C TYR A 231 17.38 4.98 0.39
N ILE A 232 16.95 5.52 -0.73
CA ILE A 232 15.53 5.71 -1.03
C ILE A 232 15.13 4.69 -2.08
N THR A 233 14.07 3.95 -1.79
CA THR A 233 13.56 2.88 -2.67
C THR A 233 12.08 3.10 -2.91
N VAL A 234 11.65 2.96 -4.18
CA VAL A 234 10.23 2.98 -4.52
C VAL A 234 9.67 1.57 -4.54
N LEU A 235 8.49 1.41 -3.97
CA LEU A 235 7.74 0.16 -3.89
C LEU A 235 6.37 0.33 -4.55
N ASP A 236 5.90 -0.72 -5.19
CA ASP A 236 4.51 -0.90 -5.64
C ASP A 236 3.79 -1.71 -4.56
N CYS A 237 2.86 -1.09 -3.87
CA CYS A 237 2.08 -1.71 -2.81
C CYS A 237 0.65 -1.94 -3.27
N HIS A 238 0.02 -2.98 -2.74
CA HIS A 238 -1.37 -3.37 -3.03
C HIS A 238 -2.20 -3.44 -1.75
N ILE A 239 -3.49 -3.07 -1.86
CA ILE A 239 -4.55 -3.28 -0.88
C ILE A 239 -5.67 -4.06 -1.55
#